data_a712b9f24132facf955d27fcd40394ad
#
_entry.id   a712b9f24132facf955d27fcd40394ad
#
_cell.length_a   1.000
_cell.length_b   1.000
_cell.length_c   1.000
_cell.angle_alpha   90.00
_cell.angle_beta   90.00
_cell.angle_gamma   90.00
#
_symmetry.space_group_name_H-M   'P 1'
#
loop_
_entity.id
_entity.type
_entity.pdbx_description
1 polymer ?
#
loop_
_entity_poly.entity_id
_entity_poly.type
_entity_poly.pdbx_seq_one_letter_code
_entity_poly.pdbx_strand_id
1 'polypeptide(L)'
;MKNCLILLLALCINAAAAQTTDNWTLKKDNDGVKIYTADYKNSKIKALKVECEFDATPAAVTAAVMDIKNSKQWIYSTETAYVVKRVSPSDIYYYTLIKMPLTVSNRDYVGHLVVHQDPKTKVVTINGSSVEGFVPRKKDAVRVLNSPAKWVLTPESTNRVKVVYTLHADPGGSIPAALVNMFATKAPSETFQKLKAELKKPMYKHAKLGYVKD
;
A
#
# COMPACT_ATOMS: atom_id res chain seq x y z
N MET A 1 -45.47 -39.00 11.91
CA MET A 1 -44.00 -38.96 11.95
C MET A 1 -43.55 -38.07 10.80
N LYS A 2 -43.21 -36.80 11.10
CA LYS A 2 -42.80 -35.81 10.09
C LYS A 2 -41.28 -35.57 10.24
N ASN A 3 -40.53 -36.03 9.26
CA ASN A 3 -39.08 -35.80 9.21
C ASN A 3 -38.81 -34.37 8.78
N CYS A 4 -38.22 -33.59 9.68
CA CYS A 4 -37.74 -32.23 9.42
C CYS A 4 -36.30 -32.34 8.93
N LEU A 5 -36.07 -32.15 7.63
CA LEU A 5 -34.75 -32.12 6.99
C LEU A 5 -34.18 -30.72 7.16
N ILE A 6 -33.23 -30.55 8.08
CA ILE A 6 -32.51 -29.30 8.27
C ILE A 6 -31.38 -29.23 7.25
N LEU A 7 -31.55 -28.36 6.26
CA LEU A 7 -30.53 -28.04 5.26
C LEU A 7 -29.51 -27.08 5.87
N LEU A 8 -28.33 -27.57 6.26
CA LEU A 8 -27.20 -26.73 6.66
C LEU A 8 -26.61 -26.06 5.42
N LEU A 9 -26.86 -24.77 5.27
CA LEU A 9 -26.24 -23.92 4.25
C LEU A 9 -24.82 -23.56 4.74
N ALA A 10 -23.79 -24.28 4.27
CA ALA A 10 -22.40 -23.95 4.53
C ALA A 10 -22.03 -22.68 3.72
N LEU A 11 -21.91 -21.56 4.40
CA LEU A 11 -21.38 -20.31 3.84
C LEU A 11 -19.87 -20.51 3.61
N CYS A 12 -19.47 -20.82 2.39
CA CYS A 12 -18.06 -20.77 1.98
C CYS A 12 -17.60 -19.32 1.94
N ILE A 13 -16.97 -18.84 3.01
CA ILE A 13 -16.24 -17.56 3.02
C ILE A 13 -14.98 -17.80 2.17
N ASN A 14 -15.03 -17.39 0.91
CA ASN A 14 -13.83 -17.28 0.08
C ASN A 14 -12.98 -16.14 0.62
N ALA A 15 -12.07 -16.45 1.54
CA ALA A 15 -10.97 -15.56 1.85
C ALA A 15 -10.10 -15.46 0.58
N ALA A 16 -10.15 -14.33 -0.11
CA ALA A 16 -9.21 -14.01 -1.17
C ALA A 16 -7.81 -13.92 -0.54
N ALA A 17 -7.13 -15.07 -0.48
CA ALA A 17 -5.73 -15.12 -0.11
C ALA A 17 -4.94 -14.31 -1.15
N ALA A 18 -4.32 -13.22 -0.74
CA ALA A 18 -3.35 -12.52 -1.55
C ALA A 18 -2.29 -13.54 -1.99
N GLN A 19 -2.26 -13.85 -3.29
CA GLN A 19 -1.35 -14.84 -3.85
C GLN A 19 0.08 -14.29 -3.77
N THR A 20 0.80 -14.71 -2.73
CA THR A 20 2.23 -14.45 -2.62
C THR A 20 2.95 -15.31 -3.65
N THR A 21 3.72 -14.68 -4.52
CA THR A 21 4.70 -15.36 -5.35
C THR A 21 5.92 -15.66 -4.47
N ASP A 22 6.35 -16.91 -4.37
CA ASP A 22 7.47 -17.30 -3.49
C ASP A 22 8.85 -16.92 -4.06
N ASN A 23 8.93 -16.52 -5.34
CA ASN A 23 10.18 -16.25 -6.05
C ASN A 23 10.47 -14.75 -6.18
N TRP A 24 10.85 -14.11 -5.08
CA TRP A 24 11.26 -12.71 -5.08
C TRP A 24 12.71 -12.54 -5.50
N THR A 25 12.97 -11.73 -6.53
CA THR A 25 14.31 -11.36 -6.99
C THR A 25 14.68 -9.98 -6.48
N LEU A 26 15.79 -9.86 -5.74
CA LEU A 26 16.33 -8.57 -5.30
C LEU A 26 16.76 -7.75 -6.53
N LYS A 27 16.27 -6.51 -6.63
CA LYS A 27 16.58 -5.57 -7.71
C LYS A 27 17.42 -4.39 -7.24
N LYS A 28 17.25 -3.99 -5.98
CA LYS A 28 18.01 -2.88 -5.42
C LYS A 28 18.11 -3.06 -3.91
N ASP A 29 19.27 -2.72 -3.36
CA ASP A 29 19.49 -2.48 -1.93
C ASP A 29 20.16 -1.12 -1.81
N ASN A 30 19.51 -0.19 -1.11
CA ASN A 30 20.00 1.16 -0.94
C ASN A 30 19.66 1.66 0.47
N ASP A 31 20.69 1.84 1.29
CA ASP A 31 20.58 2.35 2.66
C ASP A 31 19.52 1.59 3.49
N GLY A 32 19.55 0.25 3.41
CA GLY A 32 18.65 -0.64 4.13
C GLY A 32 17.24 -0.77 3.53
N VAL A 33 16.96 -0.12 2.39
CA VAL A 33 15.72 -0.30 1.64
C VAL A 33 15.96 -1.31 0.53
N LYS A 34 15.47 -2.54 0.73
CA LYS A 34 15.58 -3.65 -0.22
C LYS A 34 14.34 -3.73 -1.08
N ILE A 35 14.53 -3.75 -2.39
CA ILE A 35 13.45 -3.78 -3.38
C ILE A 35 13.54 -5.07 -4.17
N TYR A 36 12.44 -5.81 -4.20
CA TYR A 36 12.30 -7.08 -4.89
C TYR A 36 11.19 -7.00 -5.92
N THR A 37 11.29 -7.82 -6.95
CA THR A 37 10.21 -8.08 -7.90
C THR A 37 9.97 -9.57 -8.03
N ALA A 38 8.72 -9.95 -8.33
CA ALA A 38 8.32 -11.31 -8.62
C ALA A 38 7.29 -11.33 -9.75
N ASP A 39 7.15 -12.47 -10.41
CA ASP A 39 6.07 -12.65 -11.39
C ASP A 39 4.72 -12.64 -10.67
N TYR A 40 3.72 -12.03 -11.29
CA TYR A 40 2.37 -11.97 -10.75
C TYR A 40 1.42 -12.75 -11.68
N LYS A 41 0.61 -13.63 -11.08
CA LYS A 41 -0.27 -14.53 -11.85
C LYS A 41 -1.16 -13.75 -12.82
N ASN A 42 -1.17 -14.17 -14.08
CA ASN A 42 -1.97 -13.59 -15.17
C ASN A 42 -1.65 -12.11 -15.47
N SER A 43 -0.46 -11.62 -15.13
CA SER A 43 -0.02 -10.26 -15.45
C SER A 43 1.38 -10.26 -16.06
N LYS A 44 1.60 -9.38 -17.03
CA LYS A 44 2.94 -9.06 -17.54
C LYS A 44 3.70 -8.11 -16.62
N ILE A 45 2.99 -7.47 -15.69
CA ILE A 45 3.57 -6.54 -14.72
C ILE A 45 3.95 -7.33 -13.48
N LYS A 46 5.19 -7.16 -13.05
CA LYS A 46 5.71 -7.83 -11.86
C LYS A 46 5.11 -7.23 -10.58
N ALA A 47 4.94 -8.07 -9.57
CA ALA A 47 4.71 -7.60 -8.21
C ALA A 47 5.99 -6.98 -7.65
N LEU A 48 5.82 -5.99 -6.78
CA LEU A 48 6.86 -5.29 -6.03
C LEU A 48 6.79 -5.68 -4.55
N LYS A 49 7.95 -5.89 -3.95
CA LYS A 49 8.09 -5.99 -2.49
C LYS A 49 9.21 -5.06 -2.03
N VAL A 50 8.97 -4.31 -0.96
CA VAL A 50 9.97 -3.51 -0.27
C VAL A 50 10.12 -4.04 1.14
N GLU A 51 11.34 -4.24 1.58
CA GLU A 51 11.69 -4.59 2.96
C GLU A 51 12.65 -3.54 3.51
N CYS A 52 12.34 -2.99 4.67
CA CYS A 52 13.20 -2.04 5.38
C CYS A 52 12.88 -2.03 6.87
N GLU A 53 13.70 -1.32 7.62
CA GLU A 53 13.49 -1.06 9.05
C GLU A 53 13.50 0.45 9.28
N PHE A 54 12.66 0.91 10.19
CA PHE A 54 12.62 2.30 10.61
C PHE A 54 12.81 2.41 12.13
N ASP A 55 13.54 3.44 12.54
CA ASP A 55 13.61 3.88 13.95
C ASP A 55 12.31 4.65 14.28
N ALA A 56 11.22 3.91 14.40
CA ALA A 56 9.87 4.40 14.60
C ALA A 56 8.99 3.31 15.21
N THR A 57 7.83 3.68 15.76
CA THR A 57 6.85 2.73 16.23
C THR A 57 5.89 2.33 15.09
N PRO A 58 5.17 1.19 15.18
CA PRO A 58 4.11 0.85 14.25
C PRO A 58 3.03 1.94 14.14
N ALA A 59 2.70 2.62 15.24
CA ALA A 59 1.74 3.73 15.24
C ALA A 59 2.25 4.92 14.43
N ALA A 60 3.56 5.25 14.51
CA ALA A 60 4.17 6.33 13.75
C ALA A 60 4.09 6.07 12.23
N VAL A 61 4.46 4.83 11.80
CA VAL A 61 4.37 4.45 10.39
C VAL A 61 2.92 4.44 9.91
N THR A 62 2.01 3.88 10.71
CA THR A 62 0.58 3.86 10.38
C THR A 62 0.02 5.28 10.25
N ALA A 63 0.40 6.20 11.15
CA ALA A 63 -0.02 7.61 11.08
C ALA A 63 0.44 8.26 9.78
N ALA A 64 1.69 8.03 9.36
CA ALA A 64 2.22 8.58 8.12
C ALA A 64 1.53 8.00 6.87
N VAL A 65 1.24 6.70 6.86
CA VAL A 65 0.53 6.04 5.74
C VAL A 65 -0.92 6.51 5.64
N MET A 66 -1.60 6.72 6.78
CA MET A 66 -3.00 7.16 6.82
C MET A 66 -3.19 8.67 6.66
N ASP A 67 -2.09 9.45 6.69
CA ASP A 67 -2.11 10.89 6.38
C ASP A 67 -1.99 11.12 4.87
N ILE A 68 -3.09 10.86 4.19
CA ILE A 68 -3.17 10.93 2.72
C ILE A 68 -2.78 12.31 2.19
N LYS A 69 -3.20 13.40 2.88
CA LYS A 69 -2.90 14.77 2.43
C LYS A 69 -1.40 15.03 2.38
N ASN A 70 -0.65 14.47 3.33
CA ASN A 70 0.79 14.64 3.42
C ASN A 70 1.58 13.60 2.59
N SER A 71 0.93 12.56 2.06
CA SER A 71 1.58 11.50 1.27
C SER A 71 2.38 12.04 0.08
N LYS A 72 1.99 13.17 -0.50
CA LYS A 72 2.71 13.86 -1.57
C LYS A 72 4.14 14.30 -1.19
N GLN A 73 4.47 14.36 0.10
CA GLN A 73 5.81 14.73 0.56
C GLN A 73 6.80 13.56 0.43
N TRP A 74 6.28 12.33 0.48
CA TRP A 74 7.13 11.15 0.50
C TRP A 74 6.85 10.14 -0.61
N ILE A 75 5.62 10.01 -1.11
CA ILE A 75 5.32 9.12 -2.25
C ILE A 75 5.83 9.78 -3.54
N TYR A 76 6.66 9.04 -4.27
CA TYR A 76 7.27 9.49 -5.52
C TYR A 76 6.24 10.01 -6.53
N SER A 77 6.51 11.19 -7.11
CA SER A 77 5.69 11.84 -8.14
C SER A 77 4.21 12.06 -7.80
N THR A 78 3.82 11.99 -6.54
CA THR A 78 2.45 12.31 -6.13
C THR A 78 2.23 13.81 -6.21
N GLU A 79 1.30 14.23 -7.07
CA GLU A 79 0.92 15.64 -7.28
C GLU A 79 -0.25 16.03 -6.37
N THR A 80 -1.28 15.19 -6.33
CA THR A 80 -2.50 15.44 -5.55
C THR A 80 -2.85 14.20 -4.74
N ALA A 81 -3.21 14.39 -3.47
CA ALA A 81 -3.75 13.33 -2.64
C ALA A 81 -4.74 13.91 -1.62
N TYR A 82 -5.89 13.24 -1.45
CA TYR A 82 -6.92 13.64 -0.47
C TYR A 82 -7.81 12.46 -0.08
N VAL A 83 -8.38 12.55 1.11
CA VAL A 83 -9.38 11.58 1.58
C VAL A 83 -10.71 11.87 0.89
N VAL A 84 -11.29 10.85 0.25
CA VAL A 84 -12.61 10.92 -0.41
C VAL A 84 -13.72 10.62 0.59
N LYS A 85 -13.50 9.58 1.43
CA LYS A 85 -14.46 9.18 2.46
C LYS A 85 -13.71 8.58 3.63
N ARG A 86 -14.12 8.94 4.83
CA ARG A 86 -13.65 8.31 6.07
C ARG A 86 -14.80 7.49 6.67
N VAL A 87 -14.61 6.17 6.75
CA VAL A 87 -15.58 5.26 7.38
C VAL A 87 -15.30 5.20 8.88
N SER A 88 -14.02 5.10 9.24
CA SER A 88 -13.54 5.14 10.61
C SER A 88 -12.12 5.72 10.65
N PRO A 89 -11.50 5.93 11.82
CA PRO A 89 -10.09 6.30 11.90
C PRO A 89 -9.14 5.32 11.21
N SER A 90 -9.50 4.03 11.13
CA SER A 90 -8.71 2.95 10.53
C SER A 90 -9.18 2.50 9.14
N ASP A 91 -10.19 3.17 8.56
CA ASP A 91 -10.82 2.78 7.29
C ASP A 91 -11.14 4.03 6.46
N ILE A 92 -10.45 4.21 5.34
CA ILE A 92 -10.57 5.40 4.49
C ILE A 92 -10.55 5.07 3.00
N TYR A 93 -11.30 5.84 2.24
CA TYR A 93 -11.18 5.93 0.77
C TYR A 93 -10.43 7.21 0.42
N TYR A 94 -9.50 7.12 -0.51
CA TYR A 94 -8.67 8.25 -0.91
C TYR A 94 -8.45 8.30 -2.41
N TYR A 95 -8.08 9.48 -2.87
CA TYR A 95 -7.68 9.72 -4.25
C TYR A 95 -6.22 10.16 -4.28
N THR A 96 -5.49 9.73 -5.31
CA THR A 96 -4.15 10.26 -5.61
C THR A 96 -3.95 10.41 -7.11
N LEU A 97 -3.22 11.43 -7.51
CA LEU A 97 -2.75 11.69 -8.87
C LEU A 97 -1.23 11.62 -8.88
N ILE A 98 -0.71 10.75 -9.73
CA ILE A 98 0.72 10.54 -9.94
C ILE A 98 1.11 11.22 -11.24
N LYS A 99 2.03 12.18 -11.18
CA LYS A 99 2.56 12.87 -12.34
C LYS A 99 3.53 11.97 -13.09
N MET A 100 3.30 11.86 -14.38
CA MET A 100 4.15 11.12 -15.30
C MET A 100 5.01 12.07 -16.12
N PRO A 101 6.13 11.60 -16.70
CA PRO A 101 6.91 12.39 -17.67
C PRO A 101 6.08 12.83 -18.88
N LEU A 102 6.49 13.93 -19.51
CA LEU A 102 5.75 14.70 -20.53
C LEU A 102 5.10 13.91 -21.68
N THR A 103 5.58 12.73 -22.01
CA THR A 103 5.07 11.92 -23.13
C THR A 103 4.05 10.86 -22.71
N VAL A 104 3.71 10.79 -21.43
CA VAL A 104 2.84 9.76 -20.88
C VAL A 104 1.75 10.40 -20.03
N SER A 105 0.50 10.02 -20.25
CA SER A 105 -0.63 10.48 -19.43
C SER A 105 -0.38 10.21 -17.94
N ASN A 106 -0.83 11.09 -17.08
CA ASN A 106 -0.80 10.88 -15.64
C ASN A 106 -1.53 9.59 -15.24
N ARG A 107 -1.27 9.10 -14.05
CA ARG A 107 -2.02 7.99 -13.45
C ARG A 107 -2.79 8.51 -12.26
N ASP A 108 -4.06 8.11 -12.18
CA ASP A 108 -4.82 8.36 -10.97
C ASP A 108 -5.27 7.05 -10.31
N TYR A 109 -5.51 7.13 -9.03
CA TYR A 109 -5.84 5.99 -8.21
C TYR A 109 -6.89 6.40 -7.17
N VAL A 110 -7.94 5.60 -7.07
CA VAL A 110 -8.88 5.67 -5.95
C VAL A 110 -8.65 4.43 -5.12
N GLY A 111 -8.19 4.62 -3.89
CA GLY A 111 -7.82 3.53 -3.01
C GLY A 111 -8.71 3.44 -1.79
N HIS A 112 -8.79 2.23 -1.25
CA HIS A 112 -9.39 1.91 0.02
C HIS A 112 -8.30 1.36 0.93
N LEU A 113 -8.05 1.98 2.07
CA LEU A 113 -7.11 1.52 3.10
C LEU A 113 -7.85 1.09 4.35
N VAL A 114 -7.50 -0.10 4.84
CA VAL A 114 -8.01 -0.66 6.09
C VAL A 114 -6.84 -1.10 6.95
N VAL A 115 -6.80 -0.61 8.19
CA VAL A 115 -5.78 -0.94 9.19
C VAL A 115 -6.32 -1.97 10.16
N HIS A 116 -5.54 -3.00 10.41
CA HIS A 116 -5.78 -4.01 11.44
C HIS A 116 -4.52 -4.23 12.27
N GLN A 117 -4.65 -4.38 13.58
CA GLN A 117 -3.56 -4.80 14.45
C GLN A 117 -3.90 -6.13 15.13
N ASP A 118 -2.98 -7.07 15.08
CA ASP A 118 -3.07 -8.30 15.86
C ASP A 118 -2.86 -7.98 17.35
N PRO A 119 -3.81 -8.32 18.23
CA PRO A 119 -3.74 -7.94 19.65
C PRO A 119 -2.63 -8.65 20.42
N LYS A 120 -2.15 -9.81 19.96
CA LYS A 120 -1.12 -10.61 20.61
C LYS A 120 0.28 -10.21 20.13
N THR A 121 0.51 -10.23 18.82
CA THR A 121 1.81 -9.97 18.22
C THR A 121 2.12 -8.49 18.04
N LYS A 122 1.08 -7.63 18.13
CA LYS A 122 1.14 -6.19 17.83
C LYS A 122 1.49 -5.87 16.36
N VAL A 123 1.58 -6.87 15.51
CA VAL A 123 1.81 -6.66 14.08
C VAL A 123 0.64 -5.87 13.50
N VAL A 124 0.94 -4.77 12.82
CA VAL A 124 -0.04 -3.97 12.09
C VAL A 124 -0.04 -4.37 10.63
N THR A 125 -1.22 -4.62 10.09
CA THR A 125 -1.44 -4.83 8.66
C THR A 125 -2.28 -3.69 8.11
N ILE A 126 -1.82 -3.05 7.03
CA ILE A 126 -2.61 -2.06 6.29
C ILE A 126 -2.87 -2.65 4.91
N ASN A 127 -4.11 -3.00 4.64
CA ASN A 127 -4.53 -3.50 3.34
C ASN A 127 -4.99 -2.34 2.46
N GLY A 128 -4.51 -2.30 1.22
CA GLY A 128 -4.90 -1.35 0.21
C GLY A 128 -5.48 -2.06 -1.02
N SER A 129 -6.51 -1.51 -1.59
CA SER A 129 -7.08 -1.96 -2.86
C SER A 129 -7.56 -0.78 -3.68
N SER A 130 -7.54 -0.92 -5.01
CA SER A 130 -8.21 0.05 -5.87
C SER A 130 -9.73 -0.17 -5.85
N VAL A 131 -10.48 0.92 -5.94
CA VAL A 131 -11.94 0.91 -6.00
C VAL A 131 -12.44 1.85 -7.10
N GLU A 132 -13.63 1.61 -7.59
CA GLU A 132 -14.32 2.48 -8.56
C GLU A 132 -15.56 3.15 -7.93
N GLY A 133 -16.15 4.11 -8.64
CA GLY A 133 -17.43 4.72 -8.26
C GLY A 133 -17.34 5.92 -7.30
N PHE A 134 -16.18 6.18 -6.69
CA PHE A 134 -16.04 7.28 -5.71
C PHE A 134 -15.62 8.61 -6.33
N VAL A 135 -14.80 8.56 -7.40
CA VAL A 135 -14.29 9.75 -8.07
C VAL A 135 -14.41 9.54 -9.59
N PRO A 136 -15.00 10.47 -10.34
CA PRO A 136 -15.06 10.37 -11.79
C PRO A 136 -13.68 10.22 -12.43
N ARG A 137 -13.59 9.52 -13.55
CA ARG A 137 -12.34 9.40 -14.33
C ARG A 137 -11.98 10.76 -14.91
N LYS A 138 -10.68 11.10 -14.86
CA LYS A 138 -10.15 12.32 -15.48
C LYS A 138 -9.77 12.05 -16.93
N LYS A 139 -9.91 13.06 -17.80
CA LYS A 139 -9.57 12.96 -19.22
C LYS A 139 -8.05 12.88 -19.46
N ASP A 140 -7.27 13.47 -18.56
CA ASP A 140 -5.79 13.60 -18.61
C ASP A 140 -5.05 12.57 -17.76
N ALA A 141 -5.77 11.59 -17.21
CA ALA A 141 -5.17 10.52 -16.39
C ALA A 141 -5.76 9.14 -16.72
N VAL A 142 -4.92 8.13 -16.67
CA VAL A 142 -5.33 6.72 -16.74
C VAL A 142 -5.60 6.22 -15.34
N ARG A 143 -6.83 5.73 -15.08
CA ARG A 143 -7.23 5.13 -13.80
C ARG A 143 -6.56 3.78 -13.62
N VAL A 144 -5.74 3.65 -12.57
CA VAL A 144 -5.14 2.37 -12.17
C VAL A 144 -6.20 1.54 -11.42
N LEU A 145 -6.40 0.32 -11.89
CA LEU A 145 -7.34 -0.65 -11.33
C LEU A 145 -6.60 -1.92 -10.87
N ASN A 146 -7.28 -2.78 -10.12
CA ASN A 146 -6.75 -4.09 -9.69
C ASN A 146 -5.35 -3.98 -9.08
N SER A 147 -5.20 -3.04 -8.14
CA SER A 147 -3.93 -2.73 -7.52
C SER A 147 -3.97 -3.06 -6.02
N PRO A 148 -3.80 -4.36 -5.66
CA PRO A 148 -3.67 -4.74 -4.26
C PRO A 148 -2.33 -4.28 -3.70
N ALA A 149 -2.38 -3.71 -2.50
CA ALA A 149 -1.22 -3.31 -1.73
C ALA A 149 -1.35 -3.80 -0.29
N LYS A 150 -0.24 -4.12 0.36
CA LYS A 150 -0.23 -4.55 1.74
C LYS A 150 1.02 -4.05 2.45
N TRP A 151 0.83 -3.44 3.62
CA TRP A 151 1.88 -3.15 4.58
C TRP A 151 1.79 -4.15 5.71
N VAL A 152 2.92 -4.67 6.14
CA VAL A 152 3.07 -5.47 7.37
C VAL A 152 4.13 -4.78 8.20
N LEU A 153 3.73 -4.30 9.39
CA LEU A 153 4.57 -3.55 10.31
C LEU A 153 4.79 -4.43 11.54
N THR A 154 5.97 -5.01 11.67
CA THR A 154 6.32 -5.89 12.77
C THR A 154 7.16 -5.11 13.78
N PRO A 155 6.68 -4.88 15.03
CA PRO A 155 7.49 -4.26 16.06
C PRO A 155 8.69 -5.16 16.41
N GLU A 156 9.89 -4.60 16.40
CA GLU A 156 11.13 -5.31 16.80
C GLU A 156 11.63 -4.86 18.17
N SER A 157 11.36 -3.59 18.51
CA SER A 157 11.62 -3.02 19.84
C SER A 157 10.71 -1.80 20.06
N THR A 158 10.86 -1.11 21.19
CA THR A 158 10.06 0.06 21.57
C THR A 158 10.06 1.17 20.49
N ASN A 159 11.12 1.30 19.72
CA ASN A 159 11.24 2.35 18.69
C ASN A 159 11.88 1.80 17.41
N ARG A 160 11.61 0.56 17.05
CA ARG A 160 12.08 -0.07 15.81
C ARG A 160 11.02 -0.96 15.24
N VAL A 161 10.72 -0.77 13.96
CA VAL A 161 9.70 -1.52 13.23
C VAL A 161 10.27 -2.03 11.91
N LYS A 162 10.12 -3.34 11.68
CA LYS A 162 10.34 -3.94 10.37
C LYS A 162 9.11 -3.71 9.51
N VAL A 163 9.35 -3.25 8.29
CA VAL A 163 8.31 -2.96 7.30
C VAL A 163 8.47 -3.87 6.11
N VAL A 164 7.41 -4.58 5.77
CA VAL A 164 7.26 -5.30 4.50
C VAL A 164 6.09 -4.68 3.75
N TYR A 165 6.36 -4.11 2.60
CA TYR A 165 5.34 -3.56 1.70
C TYR A 165 5.27 -4.38 0.42
N THR A 166 4.10 -4.81 0.02
CA THR A 166 3.87 -5.47 -1.27
C THR A 166 2.84 -4.70 -2.08
N LEU A 167 3.06 -4.65 -3.39
CA LEU A 167 2.19 -3.98 -4.35
C LEU A 167 2.19 -4.76 -5.66
N HIS A 168 1.02 -4.94 -6.24
CA HIS A 168 0.89 -5.18 -7.67
C HIS A 168 0.01 -4.07 -8.26
N ALA A 169 0.48 -3.38 -9.28
CA ALA A 169 -0.28 -2.34 -9.94
C ALA A 169 0.00 -2.38 -11.44
N ASP A 170 -1.03 -2.66 -12.22
CA ASP A 170 -0.96 -2.48 -13.67
C ASP A 170 -1.25 -1.00 -13.97
N PRO A 171 -0.26 -0.24 -14.43
CA PRO A 171 -0.44 1.19 -14.71
C PRO A 171 -1.34 1.45 -15.94
N GLY A 172 -1.73 0.42 -16.67
CA GLY A 172 -2.54 0.53 -17.88
C GLY A 172 -1.86 1.29 -19.02
N GLY A 173 -2.42 1.18 -20.22
CA GLY A 173 -1.95 1.87 -21.41
C GLY A 173 -0.55 1.41 -21.87
N SER A 174 0.00 2.12 -22.87
CA SER A 174 1.38 1.87 -23.34
C SER A 174 2.37 2.70 -22.55
N ILE A 175 3.26 2.03 -21.79
CA ILE A 175 4.33 2.68 -21.02
C ILE A 175 5.67 2.21 -21.56
N PRO A 176 6.61 3.14 -21.89
CA PRO A 176 7.97 2.79 -22.28
C PRO A 176 8.69 1.95 -21.20
N ALA A 177 9.46 0.95 -21.64
CA ALA A 177 10.18 0.04 -20.74
C ALA A 177 11.07 0.76 -19.71
N ALA A 178 11.69 1.89 -20.10
CA ALA A 178 12.49 2.71 -19.20
C ALA A 178 11.67 3.25 -18.00
N LEU A 179 10.42 3.64 -18.23
CA LEU A 179 9.53 4.10 -17.18
C LEU A 179 9.07 2.94 -16.29
N VAL A 180 8.78 1.78 -16.86
CA VAL A 180 8.45 0.57 -16.08
C VAL A 180 9.59 0.25 -15.10
N ASN A 181 10.85 0.26 -15.58
CA ASN A 181 12.03 0.03 -14.74
C ASN A 181 12.21 1.10 -13.65
N MET A 182 11.93 2.36 -13.97
CA MET A 182 11.99 3.46 -13.01
C MET A 182 10.97 3.26 -11.89
N PHE A 183 9.73 2.91 -12.22
CA PHE A 183 8.69 2.63 -11.21
C PHE A 183 8.96 1.35 -10.42
N ALA A 184 9.62 0.36 -11.01
CA ALA A 184 9.96 -0.88 -10.32
C ALA A 184 11.12 -0.73 -9.31
N THR A 185 11.97 0.30 -9.42
CA THR A 185 13.18 0.43 -8.60
C THR A 185 13.38 1.82 -8.01
N LYS A 186 13.43 2.86 -8.84
CA LYS A 186 13.71 4.24 -8.40
C LYS A 186 12.57 4.79 -7.53
N ALA A 187 11.33 4.69 -7.99
CA ALA A 187 10.20 5.26 -7.31
C ALA A 187 9.99 4.67 -5.87
N PRO A 188 9.99 3.33 -5.66
CA PRO A 188 9.91 2.80 -4.31
C PRO A 188 11.14 3.16 -3.47
N SER A 189 12.36 3.16 -4.05
CA SER A 189 13.56 3.56 -3.31
C SER A 189 13.44 4.97 -2.75
N GLU A 190 13.07 5.95 -3.58
CA GLU A 190 12.90 7.33 -3.13
C GLU A 190 11.72 7.50 -2.17
N THR A 191 10.62 6.79 -2.40
CA THR A 191 9.44 6.79 -1.52
C THR A 191 9.82 6.38 -0.10
N PHE A 192 10.48 5.25 0.07
CA PHE A 192 10.82 4.74 1.39
C PHE A 192 11.94 5.53 2.07
N GLN A 193 12.89 6.09 1.31
CA GLN A 193 13.88 7.03 1.85
C GLN A 193 13.23 8.32 2.38
N LYS A 194 12.29 8.89 1.63
CA LYS A 194 11.53 10.07 2.06
C LYS A 194 10.63 9.75 3.25
N LEU A 195 9.98 8.57 3.27
CA LEU A 195 9.19 8.13 4.42
C LEU A 195 10.06 8.04 5.68
N LYS A 196 11.29 7.49 5.58
CA LYS A 196 12.26 7.45 6.69
C LYS A 196 12.54 8.85 7.25
N ALA A 197 12.61 9.85 6.39
CA ALA A 197 12.79 11.25 6.80
C ALA A 197 11.51 11.85 7.42
N GLU A 198 10.34 11.57 6.83
CA GLU A 198 9.05 12.02 7.36
C GLU A 198 8.78 11.51 8.78
N LEU A 199 9.11 10.24 9.07
CA LEU A 199 8.90 9.63 10.39
C LEU A 199 9.68 10.32 11.53
N LYS A 200 10.72 11.11 11.20
CA LYS A 200 11.45 11.92 12.20
C LYS A 200 10.70 13.19 12.62
N LYS A 201 9.68 13.61 11.87
CA LYS A 201 8.89 14.79 12.19
C LYS A 201 8.06 14.58 13.45
N PRO A 202 7.94 15.59 14.34
CA PRO A 202 7.22 15.47 15.61
C PRO A 202 5.81 14.91 15.47
N MET A 203 5.10 15.28 14.40
CA MET A 203 3.72 14.84 14.15
C MET A 203 3.57 13.32 13.97
N TYR A 204 4.61 12.63 13.48
CA TYR A 204 4.61 11.17 13.35
C TYR A 204 5.39 10.50 14.48
N LYS A 205 6.56 11.05 14.84
CA LYS A 205 7.41 10.48 15.89
C LYS A 205 6.67 10.22 17.22
N HIS A 206 5.72 11.08 17.54
CA HIS A 206 4.92 10.98 18.77
C HIS A 206 3.46 10.62 18.50
N ALA A 207 3.16 10.10 17.31
CA ALA A 207 1.79 9.74 16.95
C ALA A 207 1.24 8.64 17.88
N LYS A 208 0.03 8.87 18.38
CA LYS A 208 -0.76 7.88 19.12
C LYS A 208 -2.08 7.68 18.40
N LEU A 209 -2.37 6.45 18.07
CA LEU A 209 -3.61 6.07 17.38
C LEU A 209 -4.46 5.20 18.30
N GLY A 210 -5.74 5.54 18.44
CA GLY A 210 -6.64 4.76 19.33
C GLY A 210 -6.83 3.30 18.91
N TYR A 211 -6.51 2.98 17.65
CA TYR A 211 -6.66 1.67 17.02
C TYR A 211 -5.32 0.95 16.73
N VAL A 212 -4.18 1.54 17.11
CA VAL A 212 -2.85 0.90 17.09
C VAL A 212 -2.16 1.17 18.42
N LYS A 213 -1.73 0.11 19.05
CA LYS A 213 -1.01 0.13 20.34
C LYS A 213 0.44 -0.31 20.10
N ASP A 214 1.39 0.52 20.47
CA ASP A 214 2.81 0.19 20.48
C ASP A 214 3.19 -0.74 21.62
#